data_ddb7d95a2be3766b1f311d3df3f886f7
#
_entry.id   ddb7d95a2be3766b1f311d3df3f886f7
#
_cell.length_a   1.000
_cell.length_b   1.000
_cell.length_c   1.000
_cell.angle_alpha   90.00
_cell.angle_beta   90.00
_cell.angle_gamma   90.00
#
_symmetry.space_group_name_H-M   'P 1'
#
loop_
_entity.id
_entity.type
_entity.pdbx_description
1 polymer ?
#
loop_
_entity_poly.entity_id
_entity_poly.type
_entity_poly.pdbx_seq_one_letter_code
_entity_poly.pdbx_strand_id
1 'polypeptide(L)'
;MIRSVHSRWLLPLLLASATCASAQQSSFKAQVELTRNGHRLKDASQTVVWLTPIGATIESPKQDSSQIPQLVQKNKSFHPSLIVIPMGGKVEFPNHDPFFHNVFSLFDGKRFDLGLYESGTTRFVQFDKPGISFIFCNIHAEMSAVVIAVATPYYAISNARGDLTIPSVPPGRYELQVFHSAVPPEELLAQKREITVSPTETALGTFHLTESDSELAHKNKYGRDYDRPEPDSPAYARP
;
A
#
# COMPACT_ATOMS: atom_id res chain seq x y z
N MET A 1 6.95 30.19 84.67
CA MET A 1 5.98 29.62 83.73
C MET A 1 6.25 30.25 82.36
N ILE A 2 6.98 29.54 81.48
CA ILE A 2 7.33 30.02 80.13
C ILE A 2 6.55 29.14 79.16
N ARG A 3 5.62 29.74 78.38
CA ARG A 3 4.86 29.05 77.35
C ARG A 3 5.60 29.15 76.05
N SER A 4 6.06 28.00 75.50
CA SER A 4 6.63 27.84 74.17
C SER A 4 5.53 27.87 73.11
N VAL A 5 5.62 28.83 72.16
CA VAL A 5 4.72 28.92 71.00
C VAL A 5 5.43 28.23 69.84
N HIS A 6 4.89 27.07 69.42
CA HIS A 6 5.40 26.37 68.24
C HIS A 6 4.71 26.93 66.99
N SER A 7 5.44 27.72 66.21
CA SER A 7 5.01 28.16 64.88
C SER A 7 5.15 27.01 63.86
N ARG A 8 4.03 26.51 63.36
CA ARG A 8 3.99 25.49 62.26
C ARG A 8 3.95 26.19 60.94
N TRP A 9 5.09 26.16 60.23
CA TRP A 9 5.20 26.62 58.84
C TRP A 9 4.58 25.59 57.92
N LEU A 10 3.44 25.92 57.29
CA LEU A 10 2.82 25.15 56.21
C LEU A 10 3.51 25.55 54.90
N LEU A 11 4.31 24.65 54.34
CA LEU A 11 4.81 24.80 52.97
C LEU A 11 3.65 24.47 52.01
N PRO A 12 3.35 25.35 51.04
CA PRO A 12 2.39 25.00 49.99
C PRO A 12 3.08 24.06 49.00
N LEU A 13 2.52 22.85 48.84
CA LEU A 13 2.91 21.87 47.82
C LEU A 13 2.37 22.35 46.45
N LEU A 14 3.21 22.92 45.60
CA LEU A 14 2.89 23.27 44.22
C LEU A 14 2.80 21.94 43.43
N LEU A 15 1.58 21.47 43.16
CA LEU A 15 1.36 20.44 42.17
C LEU A 15 1.55 21.05 40.77
N ALA A 16 2.67 20.74 40.13
CA ALA A 16 2.89 20.99 38.71
C ALA A 16 2.08 19.98 37.92
N SER A 17 0.92 20.37 37.41
CA SER A 17 0.15 19.60 36.43
C SER A 17 0.87 19.62 35.10
N ALA A 18 1.56 18.53 34.74
CA ALA A 18 2.08 18.31 33.42
C ALA A 18 0.90 18.11 32.46
N THR A 19 0.53 19.14 31.71
CA THR A 19 -0.39 19.00 30.57
C THR A 19 0.34 18.27 29.47
N CYS A 20 0.05 16.97 29.29
CA CYS A 20 0.40 16.26 28.07
C CYS A 20 -0.37 16.92 26.93
N ALA A 21 0.31 17.75 26.14
CA ALA A 21 -0.20 18.23 24.87
C ALA A 21 -0.37 17.03 23.95
N SER A 22 -1.58 16.53 23.78
CA SER A 22 -1.90 15.57 22.73
C SER A 22 -1.56 16.22 21.39
N ALA A 23 -0.57 15.71 20.66
CA ALA A 23 -0.30 16.15 19.32
C ALA A 23 -1.57 15.97 18.50
N GLN A 24 -2.13 17.06 17.99
CA GLN A 24 -3.36 17.06 17.22
C GLN A 24 -3.06 16.34 15.89
N GLN A 25 -3.64 15.15 15.73
CA GLN A 25 -3.53 14.39 14.49
C GLN A 25 -4.60 14.88 13.51
N SER A 26 -4.21 15.15 12.27
CA SER A 26 -5.09 15.62 11.22
C SER A 26 -5.36 14.51 10.20
N SER A 27 -6.56 14.50 9.64
CA SER A 27 -6.87 13.64 8.49
C SER A 27 -6.71 14.45 7.21
N PHE A 28 -5.94 13.92 6.26
CA PHE A 28 -5.67 14.57 4.99
C PHE A 28 -6.53 14.00 3.89
N LYS A 29 -7.29 14.88 3.22
CA LYS A 29 -8.13 14.52 2.09
C LYS A 29 -7.41 14.85 0.79
N ALA A 30 -7.63 14.02 -0.22
CA ALA A 30 -7.21 14.29 -1.58
C ALA A 30 -8.25 13.77 -2.58
N GLN A 31 -8.15 14.29 -3.79
CA GLN A 31 -8.94 13.87 -4.95
C GLN A 31 -7.98 13.34 -6.01
N VAL A 32 -8.36 12.26 -6.67
CA VAL A 32 -7.67 11.73 -7.84
C VAL A 32 -8.57 11.92 -9.06
N GLU A 33 -8.01 12.43 -10.13
CA GLU A 33 -8.64 12.49 -11.44
C GLU A 33 -7.80 11.68 -12.42
N LEU A 34 -8.38 10.61 -12.95
CA LEU A 34 -7.76 9.81 -13.99
C LEU A 34 -8.28 10.22 -15.36
N THR A 35 -7.36 10.33 -16.31
CA THR A 35 -7.67 10.56 -17.72
C THR A 35 -7.04 9.47 -18.58
N ARG A 36 -7.65 9.16 -19.72
CA ARG A 36 -7.07 8.30 -20.76
C ARG A 36 -7.44 8.88 -22.11
N ASN A 37 -6.49 9.09 -23.01
CA ASN A 37 -6.69 9.69 -24.33
C ASN A 37 -7.45 11.04 -24.27
N GLY A 38 -7.14 11.87 -23.25
CA GLY A 38 -7.76 13.17 -23.03
C GLY A 38 -9.19 13.14 -22.43
N HIS A 39 -9.71 11.95 -22.11
CA HIS A 39 -11.03 11.79 -21.49
C HIS A 39 -10.93 11.42 -20.03
N ARG A 40 -11.70 12.10 -19.17
CA ARG A 40 -11.79 11.76 -17.75
C ARG A 40 -12.46 10.39 -17.57
N LEU A 41 -11.85 9.53 -16.79
CA LEU A 41 -12.39 8.23 -16.44
C LEU A 41 -13.46 8.37 -15.34
N LYS A 42 -14.44 7.48 -15.37
CA LYS A 42 -15.52 7.41 -14.36
C LYS A 42 -15.06 6.73 -13.08
N ASP A 43 -14.08 5.82 -13.20
CA ASP A 43 -13.48 5.10 -12.09
C ASP A 43 -12.05 5.61 -11.90
N ALA A 44 -11.79 6.19 -10.73
CA ALA A 44 -10.47 6.66 -10.31
C ALA A 44 -10.01 5.92 -9.05
N SER A 45 -10.44 4.68 -8.88
CA SER A 45 -10.05 3.81 -7.77
C SER A 45 -8.60 3.32 -7.92
N GLN A 46 -8.11 2.63 -6.88
CA GLN A 46 -6.81 1.96 -6.85
C GLN A 46 -5.58 2.88 -6.99
N THR A 47 -5.74 4.20 -6.87
CA THR A 47 -4.60 5.09 -6.67
C THR A 47 -4.20 5.06 -5.20
N VAL A 48 -2.94 4.72 -4.93
CA VAL A 48 -2.39 4.70 -3.57
C VAL A 48 -1.58 5.96 -3.35
N VAL A 49 -1.84 6.66 -2.25
CA VAL A 49 -1.04 7.81 -1.79
C VAL A 49 -0.52 7.49 -0.40
N TRP A 50 0.77 7.70 -0.17
CA TRP A 50 1.35 7.52 1.17
C TRP A 50 2.36 8.61 1.51
N LEU A 51 2.56 8.81 2.81
CA LEU A 51 3.42 9.83 3.39
C LEU A 51 4.50 9.15 4.22
N THR A 52 5.77 9.32 3.83
CA THR A 52 6.91 8.82 4.60
C THR A 52 7.53 9.96 5.39
N PRO A 53 7.61 9.91 6.73
CA PRO A 53 8.20 10.97 7.54
C PRO A 53 9.66 11.22 7.19
N ILE A 54 10.06 12.51 7.18
CA ILE A 54 11.43 12.94 6.95
C ILE A 54 12.04 13.39 8.28
N GLY A 55 13.17 12.78 8.67
CA GLY A 55 13.89 13.15 9.88
C GLY A 55 13.26 12.65 11.18
N ALA A 56 12.20 11.85 11.11
CA ALA A 56 11.57 11.20 12.25
C ALA A 56 11.58 9.67 12.04
N THR A 57 11.95 8.94 13.07
CA THR A 57 11.80 7.48 13.08
C THR A 57 10.41 7.18 13.60
N ILE A 58 9.60 6.52 12.78
CA ILE A 58 8.32 5.95 13.21
C ILE A 58 8.47 4.43 13.30
N GLU A 59 7.78 3.85 14.26
CA GLU A 59 7.66 2.39 14.28
C GLU A 59 6.82 1.96 13.07
N SER A 60 7.34 1.05 12.24
CA SER A 60 6.57 0.48 11.14
C SER A 60 5.31 -0.17 11.69
N PRO A 61 4.15 0.06 11.07
CA PRO A 61 2.92 -0.59 11.50
C PRO A 61 3.10 -2.10 11.44
N LYS A 62 2.58 -2.81 12.44
CA LYS A 62 2.60 -4.26 12.47
C LYS A 62 1.35 -4.79 11.78
N GLN A 63 1.54 -5.80 10.96
CA GLN A 63 0.41 -6.52 10.39
C GLN A 63 -0.33 -7.28 11.50
N ASP A 64 -1.65 -7.23 11.48
CA ASP A 64 -2.48 -8.10 12.31
C ASP A 64 -2.30 -9.55 11.82
N SER A 65 -1.71 -10.39 12.67
CA SER A 65 -1.46 -11.80 12.34
C SER A 65 -2.75 -12.62 12.22
N SER A 66 -3.87 -12.12 12.70
CA SER A 66 -5.18 -12.77 12.55
C SER A 66 -5.83 -12.52 11.18
N GLN A 67 -5.35 -11.53 10.42
CA GLN A 67 -5.88 -11.12 9.12
C GLN A 67 -4.76 -10.97 8.10
N ILE A 68 -4.29 -12.09 7.57
CA ILE A 68 -3.27 -12.07 6.53
C ILE A 68 -3.94 -11.73 5.19
N PRO A 69 -3.54 -10.64 4.52
CA PRO A 69 -4.07 -10.30 3.20
C PRO A 69 -3.80 -11.41 2.18
N GLN A 70 -4.74 -11.60 1.27
CA GLN A 70 -4.66 -12.61 0.23
C GLN A 70 -4.76 -11.99 -1.15
N LEU A 71 -3.96 -12.49 -2.09
CA LEU A 71 -4.13 -12.34 -3.52
C LEU A 71 -4.61 -13.68 -4.07
N VAL A 72 -5.93 -13.84 -4.13
CA VAL A 72 -6.57 -15.09 -4.55
C VAL A 72 -6.47 -15.25 -6.06
N GLN A 73 -5.99 -16.40 -6.52
CA GLN A 73 -5.97 -16.75 -7.93
C GLN A 73 -7.29 -17.43 -8.27
N LYS A 74 -8.09 -16.78 -9.09
CA LYS A 74 -9.40 -17.27 -9.53
C LYS A 74 -9.75 -16.71 -10.91
N ASN A 75 -10.24 -17.57 -11.80
CA ASN A 75 -10.60 -17.23 -13.17
C ASN A 75 -9.41 -16.59 -13.93
N LYS A 76 -8.20 -17.12 -13.75
CA LYS A 76 -6.95 -16.60 -14.33
C LYS A 76 -6.71 -15.12 -14.01
N SER A 77 -7.00 -14.70 -12.78
CA SER A 77 -6.81 -13.34 -12.28
C SER A 77 -6.43 -13.35 -10.81
N PHE A 78 -5.75 -12.32 -10.35
CA PHE A 78 -5.54 -12.08 -8.91
C PHE A 78 -6.65 -11.20 -8.35
N HIS A 79 -7.19 -11.56 -7.21
CA HIS A 79 -8.23 -10.81 -6.51
C HIS A 79 -7.86 -10.56 -5.05
N PRO A 80 -7.82 -9.29 -4.61
CA PRO A 80 -7.88 -8.08 -5.42
C PRO A 80 -6.63 -7.92 -6.31
N SER A 81 -6.65 -6.97 -7.24
CA SER A 81 -5.49 -6.68 -8.11
C SER A 81 -4.43 -5.78 -7.45
N LEU A 82 -4.75 -5.15 -6.31
CA LEU A 82 -3.85 -4.29 -5.55
C LEU A 82 -4.11 -4.44 -4.06
N ILE A 83 -3.01 -4.58 -3.30
CA ILE A 83 -3.04 -4.51 -1.83
C ILE A 83 -1.89 -3.66 -1.30
N VAL A 84 -2.14 -2.98 -0.19
CA VAL A 84 -1.12 -2.26 0.58
C VAL A 84 -0.95 -2.95 1.91
N ILE A 85 0.28 -3.24 2.29
CA ILE A 85 0.63 -3.92 3.54
C ILE A 85 1.73 -3.15 4.29
N PRO A 86 1.86 -3.32 5.60
CA PRO A 86 3.04 -2.84 6.30
C PRO A 86 4.30 -3.61 5.87
N MET A 87 5.43 -2.92 5.84
CA MET A 87 6.75 -3.54 5.69
C MET A 87 6.94 -4.64 6.75
N GLY A 88 7.47 -5.79 6.34
CA GLY A 88 7.57 -6.99 7.17
C GLY A 88 6.30 -7.85 7.17
N GLY A 89 5.23 -7.37 6.54
CA GLY A 89 3.97 -8.11 6.41
C GLY A 89 4.06 -9.32 5.49
N LYS A 90 3.09 -10.21 5.64
CA LYS A 90 2.93 -11.43 4.86
C LYS A 90 1.70 -11.32 3.96
N VAL A 91 1.79 -11.90 2.77
CA VAL A 91 0.67 -12.05 1.83
C VAL A 91 0.52 -13.54 1.50
N GLU A 92 -0.69 -14.01 1.45
CA GLU A 92 -1.03 -15.35 0.98
C GLU A 92 -1.52 -15.33 -0.47
N PHE A 93 -1.21 -16.42 -1.18
CA PHE A 93 -1.54 -16.62 -2.59
C PHE A 93 -2.29 -17.94 -2.76
N PRO A 94 -3.58 -18.02 -2.36
CA PRO A 94 -4.38 -19.22 -2.56
C PRO A 94 -4.75 -19.42 -4.03
N ASN A 95 -4.64 -20.66 -4.52
CA ASN A 95 -5.07 -21.05 -5.86
C ASN A 95 -6.48 -21.66 -5.79
N HIS A 96 -7.48 -20.91 -6.25
CA HIS A 96 -8.88 -21.36 -6.33
C HIS A 96 -9.32 -21.76 -7.74
N ASP A 97 -8.39 -21.76 -8.70
CA ASP A 97 -8.65 -22.29 -10.04
C ASP A 97 -8.43 -23.82 -10.08
N PRO A 98 -9.09 -24.55 -10.98
CA PRO A 98 -8.94 -26.01 -11.07
C PRO A 98 -7.68 -26.47 -11.80
N PHE A 99 -6.69 -25.59 -11.97
CA PHE A 99 -5.43 -25.84 -12.65
C PHE A 99 -4.25 -25.17 -11.94
N PHE A 100 -3.05 -25.49 -12.39
CA PHE A 100 -1.81 -24.95 -11.82
C PHE A 100 -1.64 -23.46 -12.11
N HIS A 101 -1.06 -22.76 -11.14
CA HIS A 101 -0.52 -21.42 -11.32
C HIS A 101 0.92 -21.34 -10.82
N ASN A 102 1.61 -20.31 -11.25
CA ASN A 102 2.88 -19.87 -10.68
C ASN A 102 2.77 -18.39 -10.31
N VAL A 103 3.29 -18.01 -9.16
CA VAL A 103 3.31 -16.62 -8.73
C VAL A 103 4.76 -16.18 -8.58
N PHE A 104 5.13 -15.09 -9.23
CA PHE A 104 6.48 -14.55 -9.17
C PHE A 104 6.50 -13.01 -9.20
N SER A 105 7.61 -12.44 -8.77
CA SER A 105 7.96 -11.02 -8.88
C SER A 105 9.46 -10.88 -9.11
N LEU A 106 9.87 -10.13 -10.15
CA LEU A 106 11.27 -9.95 -10.54
C LEU A 106 11.75 -8.50 -10.45
N PHE A 107 10.83 -7.54 -10.24
CA PHE A 107 11.11 -6.11 -10.26
C PHE A 107 11.41 -5.57 -8.87
N ASP A 108 11.53 -4.25 -8.76
CA ASP A 108 11.75 -3.54 -7.51
C ASP A 108 10.79 -4.01 -6.42
N GLY A 109 11.16 -3.85 -5.15
CA GLY A 109 10.41 -4.44 -4.05
C GLY A 109 10.89 -5.86 -3.71
N LYS A 110 9.97 -6.78 -3.43
CA LYS A 110 10.31 -8.18 -3.09
C LYS A 110 10.40 -9.05 -4.31
N ARG A 111 11.59 -9.63 -4.57
CA ARG A 111 11.79 -10.65 -5.61
C ARG A 111 11.53 -12.04 -5.07
N PHE A 112 10.74 -12.83 -5.77
CA PHE A 112 10.45 -14.22 -5.42
C PHE A 112 9.87 -14.99 -6.61
N ASP A 113 9.89 -16.31 -6.51
CA ASP A 113 9.21 -17.25 -7.40
C ASP A 113 8.70 -18.42 -6.56
N LEU A 114 7.39 -18.59 -6.51
CA LEU A 114 6.75 -19.66 -5.73
C LEU A 114 6.72 -21.01 -6.46
N GLY A 115 7.18 -21.05 -7.73
CA GLY A 115 7.05 -22.25 -8.56
C GLY A 115 5.60 -22.53 -8.91
N LEU A 116 5.38 -23.61 -9.64
CA LEU A 116 4.04 -24.11 -9.96
C LEU A 116 3.41 -24.76 -8.70
N TYR A 117 2.13 -24.51 -8.50
CA TYR A 117 1.33 -25.19 -7.46
C TYR A 117 -0.13 -25.38 -7.88
N GLU A 118 -0.71 -26.43 -7.36
CA GLU A 118 -1.99 -26.97 -7.74
C GLU A 118 -3.18 -26.24 -7.08
N SER A 119 -4.36 -26.52 -7.58
CA SER A 119 -5.63 -26.10 -7.02
C SER A 119 -5.75 -26.42 -5.52
N GLY A 120 -6.34 -25.50 -4.75
CA GLY A 120 -6.54 -25.62 -3.30
C GLY A 120 -5.29 -25.38 -2.45
N THR A 121 -4.10 -25.20 -3.08
CA THR A 121 -2.87 -24.90 -2.37
C THR A 121 -2.75 -23.41 -2.09
N THR A 122 -2.28 -23.04 -0.90
CA THR A 122 -1.92 -21.67 -0.53
C THR A 122 -0.43 -21.57 -0.29
N ARG A 123 0.22 -20.58 -0.88
CA ARG A 123 1.61 -20.21 -0.61
C ARG A 123 1.66 -18.80 -0.05
N PHE A 124 2.80 -18.41 0.55
CA PHE A 124 2.93 -17.08 1.13
C PHE A 124 4.30 -16.47 0.85
N VAL A 125 4.35 -15.12 0.91
CA VAL A 125 5.57 -14.33 0.81
C VAL A 125 5.57 -13.29 1.92
N GLN A 126 6.73 -13.10 2.57
CA GLN A 126 6.96 -11.99 3.49
C GLN A 126 7.67 -10.84 2.77
N PHE A 127 7.14 -9.63 2.90
CA PHE A 127 7.65 -8.41 2.25
C PHE A 127 8.50 -7.61 3.24
N ASP A 128 9.75 -7.96 3.37
CA ASP A 128 10.72 -7.49 4.38
C ASP A 128 11.31 -6.11 4.09
N LYS A 129 11.02 -5.52 2.93
CA LYS A 129 11.45 -4.19 2.52
C LYS A 129 10.28 -3.37 2.00
N PRO A 130 10.30 -2.04 2.18
CA PRO A 130 9.30 -1.17 1.55
C PRO A 130 9.53 -1.15 0.04
N GLY A 131 8.45 -0.96 -0.71
CA GLY A 131 8.50 -0.88 -2.17
C GLY A 131 7.29 -1.47 -2.85
N ILE A 132 7.27 -1.35 -4.17
CA ILE A 132 6.21 -1.83 -5.05
C ILE A 132 6.67 -3.13 -5.69
N SER A 133 5.90 -4.18 -5.51
CA SER A 133 6.16 -5.49 -6.12
C SER A 133 5.05 -5.79 -7.13
N PHE A 134 5.43 -5.92 -8.40
CA PHE A 134 4.54 -6.38 -9.44
C PHE A 134 4.49 -7.91 -9.42
N ILE A 135 3.30 -8.46 -9.29
CA ILE A 135 3.03 -9.87 -9.13
C ILE A 135 2.45 -10.42 -10.44
N PHE A 136 3.02 -11.50 -10.93
CA PHE A 136 2.64 -12.09 -12.22
C PHE A 136 2.49 -13.61 -12.11
N CYS A 137 1.74 -14.19 -13.05
CA CYS A 137 1.73 -15.62 -13.29
C CYS A 137 2.63 -15.96 -14.48
N ASN A 138 3.43 -17.02 -14.39
CA ASN A 138 4.37 -17.40 -15.47
C ASN A 138 3.71 -18.09 -16.67
N ILE A 139 2.45 -18.47 -16.55
CA ILE A 139 1.73 -19.22 -17.60
C ILE A 139 0.49 -18.52 -18.14
N HIS A 140 0.04 -17.43 -17.49
CA HIS A 140 -1.11 -16.65 -17.92
C HIS A 140 -0.71 -15.17 -18.02
N ALA A 141 -0.61 -14.67 -19.23
CA ALA A 141 -0.13 -13.31 -19.50
C ALA A 141 -1.02 -12.20 -18.92
N GLU A 142 -2.31 -12.49 -18.77
CA GLU A 142 -3.31 -11.57 -18.22
C GLU A 142 -3.31 -11.46 -16.69
N MET A 143 -2.57 -12.36 -15.99
CA MET A 143 -2.56 -12.38 -14.54
C MET A 143 -1.49 -11.46 -13.96
N SER A 144 -1.92 -10.28 -13.54
CA SER A 144 -1.09 -9.32 -12.83
C SER A 144 -1.75 -8.77 -11.58
N ALA A 145 -0.97 -8.39 -10.59
CA ALA A 145 -1.38 -7.68 -9.38
C ALA A 145 -0.23 -6.85 -8.82
N VAL A 146 -0.52 -6.02 -7.84
CA VAL A 146 0.48 -5.19 -7.16
C VAL A 146 0.39 -5.35 -5.65
N VAL A 147 1.54 -5.53 -5.02
CA VAL A 147 1.70 -5.44 -3.56
C VAL A 147 2.59 -4.26 -3.25
N ILE A 148 2.07 -3.30 -2.46
CA ILE A 148 2.83 -2.16 -1.97
C ILE A 148 3.13 -2.38 -0.49
N ALA A 149 4.40 -2.58 -0.15
CA ALA A 149 4.85 -2.64 1.24
C ALA A 149 5.27 -1.24 1.70
N VAL A 150 4.60 -0.69 2.71
CA VAL A 150 4.86 0.65 3.23
C VAL A 150 5.49 0.60 4.62
N ALA A 151 6.47 1.49 4.87
CA ALA A 151 7.11 1.65 6.18
C ALA A 151 6.37 2.66 7.07
N THR A 152 5.17 3.07 6.68
CA THR A 152 4.38 4.13 7.31
C THR A 152 2.92 3.70 7.45
N PRO A 153 2.21 4.12 8.51
CA PRO A 153 0.76 3.93 8.60
C PRO A 153 -0.04 4.99 7.82
N TYR A 154 0.63 6.01 7.28
CA TYR A 154 0.00 7.16 6.65
C TYR A 154 -0.20 6.93 5.15
N TYR A 155 -1.20 6.16 4.79
CA TYR A 155 -1.56 5.89 3.40
C TYR A 155 -3.07 5.80 3.23
N ALA A 156 -3.52 5.96 1.99
CA ALA A 156 -4.90 5.70 1.58
C ALA A 156 -4.95 5.22 0.13
N ILE A 157 -6.05 4.54 -0.20
CA ILE A 157 -6.38 4.09 -1.55
C ILE A 157 -7.64 4.85 -1.99
N SER A 158 -7.63 5.41 -3.20
CA SER A 158 -8.78 6.13 -3.74
C SER A 158 -9.96 5.18 -4.00
N ASN A 159 -11.16 5.70 -3.81
CA ASN A 159 -12.39 5.02 -4.23
C ASN A 159 -12.70 5.30 -5.73
N ALA A 160 -13.80 4.76 -6.25
CA ALA A 160 -14.19 4.95 -7.65
C ALA A 160 -14.40 6.43 -8.04
N ARG A 161 -14.76 7.29 -7.09
CA ARG A 161 -14.88 8.73 -7.34
C ARG A 161 -13.54 9.47 -7.28
N GLY A 162 -12.47 8.79 -6.90
CA GLY A 162 -11.14 9.35 -6.69
C GLY A 162 -10.93 9.96 -5.30
N ASP A 163 -11.91 9.86 -4.38
CA ASP A 163 -11.73 10.37 -3.03
C ASP A 163 -10.80 9.47 -2.24
N LEU A 164 -9.88 10.06 -1.48
CA LEU A 164 -9.07 9.36 -0.50
C LEU A 164 -8.87 10.21 0.77
N THR A 165 -8.66 9.55 1.89
CA THR A 165 -8.38 10.20 3.17
C THR A 165 -7.29 9.43 3.90
N ILE A 166 -6.18 10.10 4.20
CA ILE A 166 -5.09 9.57 5.04
C ILE A 166 -5.37 9.98 6.48
N PRO A 167 -5.69 9.05 7.37
CA PRO A 167 -6.05 9.38 8.74
C PRO A 167 -4.83 9.64 9.63
N SER A 168 -5.05 10.42 10.68
CA SER A 168 -4.16 10.50 11.85
C SER A 168 -2.70 10.86 11.56
N VAL A 169 -2.46 11.76 10.61
CA VAL A 169 -1.11 12.22 10.26
C VAL A 169 -0.64 13.28 11.25
N PRO A 170 0.46 13.06 12.00
CA PRO A 170 1.03 14.07 12.87
C PRO A 170 1.63 15.27 12.10
N PRO A 171 1.72 16.46 12.70
CA PRO A 171 2.48 17.55 12.12
C PRO A 171 3.95 17.16 11.89
N GLY A 172 4.51 17.57 10.75
CA GLY A 172 5.88 17.21 10.37
C GLY A 172 6.16 17.35 8.89
N ARG A 173 7.38 16.98 8.50
CA ARG A 173 7.79 16.91 7.08
C ARG A 173 7.66 15.49 6.58
N TYR A 174 7.15 15.34 5.37
CA TYR A 174 6.88 14.04 4.75
C TYR A 174 7.29 14.05 3.28
N GLU A 175 7.78 12.92 2.82
CA GLU A 175 7.85 12.61 1.40
C GLU A 175 6.49 12.02 0.98
N LEU A 176 5.81 12.69 0.05
CA LEU A 176 4.57 12.20 -0.55
C LEU A 176 4.90 11.39 -1.79
N GLN A 177 4.28 10.23 -1.91
CA GLN A 177 4.39 9.35 -3.07
C GLN A 177 3.00 8.90 -3.52
N VAL A 178 2.88 8.67 -4.83
CA VAL A 178 1.64 8.24 -5.48
C VAL A 178 1.93 7.03 -6.36
N PHE A 179 0.99 6.11 -6.43
CA PHE A 179 1.06 4.95 -7.32
C PHE A 179 -0.30 4.64 -7.94
N HIS A 180 -0.30 4.34 -9.22
CA HIS A 180 -1.41 3.72 -9.93
C HIS A 180 -0.85 2.81 -11.02
N SER A 181 -1.40 1.59 -11.18
CA SER A 181 -0.79 0.55 -12.02
C SER A 181 -0.80 0.87 -13.51
N ALA A 182 -1.74 1.67 -13.99
CA ALA A 182 -1.89 2.06 -15.39
C ALA A 182 -1.23 3.42 -15.73
N VAL A 183 -0.63 4.12 -14.74
CA VAL A 183 0.02 5.42 -14.96
C VAL A 183 1.53 5.21 -15.19
N PRO A 184 2.12 5.88 -16.19
CA PRO A 184 3.54 5.75 -16.48
C PRO A 184 4.43 6.10 -15.28
N PRO A 185 5.53 5.38 -15.05
CA PRO A 185 6.41 5.60 -13.90
C PRO A 185 6.97 7.03 -13.82
N GLU A 186 7.26 7.66 -14.93
CA GLU A 186 7.76 9.03 -15.00
C GLU A 186 6.72 10.06 -14.51
N GLU A 187 5.44 9.84 -14.80
CA GLU A 187 4.36 10.70 -14.31
C GLU A 187 4.15 10.50 -12.80
N LEU A 188 4.20 9.27 -12.32
CA LEU A 188 4.14 8.95 -10.88
C LEU A 188 5.32 9.57 -10.13
N LEU A 189 6.52 9.51 -10.70
CA LEU A 189 7.71 10.12 -10.12
C LEU A 189 7.60 11.64 -10.05
N ALA A 190 6.97 12.29 -11.03
CA ALA A 190 6.71 13.73 -11.03
C ALA A 190 5.75 14.17 -9.90
N GLN A 191 4.90 13.27 -9.39
CA GLN A 191 4.05 13.54 -8.22
C GLN A 191 4.81 13.49 -6.89
N LYS A 192 5.99 12.85 -6.87
CA LYS A 192 6.81 12.72 -5.66
C LYS A 192 7.29 14.09 -5.21
N ARG A 193 7.03 14.45 -3.95
CA ARG A 193 7.43 15.75 -3.40
C ARG A 193 7.48 15.72 -1.88
N GLU A 194 8.25 16.65 -1.32
CA GLU A 194 8.17 16.95 0.12
C GLU A 194 6.96 17.82 0.42
N ILE A 195 6.29 17.53 1.52
CA ILE A 195 5.20 18.35 2.07
C ILE A 195 5.44 18.60 3.56
N THR A 196 4.90 19.70 4.06
CA THR A 196 4.85 19.99 5.50
C THR A 196 3.40 19.88 5.96
N VAL A 197 3.18 18.95 6.86
CA VAL A 197 1.88 18.75 7.53
C VAL A 197 1.78 19.71 8.70
N SER A 198 0.75 20.55 8.72
CA SER A 198 0.42 21.44 9.82
C SER A 198 -0.97 21.11 10.40
N PRO A 199 -1.27 21.51 11.64
CA PRO A 199 -2.58 21.25 12.25
C PRO A 199 -3.76 21.91 11.51
N THR A 200 -3.50 22.94 10.71
CA THR A 200 -4.51 23.72 9.99
C THR A 200 -4.72 23.27 8.56
N GLU A 201 -3.79 22.51 7.99
CA GLU A 201 -3.87 22.01 6.62
C GLU A 201 -4.43 20.59 6.62
N THR A 202 -5.51 20.35 5.89
CA THR A 202 -6.23 19.07 5.85
C THR A 202 -6.44 18.55 4.44
N ALA A 203 -5.85 19.19 3.41
CA ALA A 203 -6.00 18.83 2.02
C ALA A 203 -4.67 18.71 1.29
N LEU A 204 -4.49 17.62 0.54
CA LEU A 204 -3.33 17.40 -0.35
C LEU A 204 -3.59 17.89 -1.78
N GLY A 205 -4.82 18.40 -2.06
CA GLY A 205 -5.23 18.83 -3.38
C GLY A 205 -5.70 17.69 -4.29
N THR A 206 -5.67 17.95 -5.59
CA THR A 206 -6.07 16.99 -6.62
C THR A 206 -4.84 16.44 -7.34
N PHE A 207 -4.77 15.14 -7.48
CA PHE A 207 -3.80 14.44 -8.32
C PHE A 207 -4.41 14.20 -9.69
N HIS A 208 -3.86 14.87 -10.72
CA HIS A 208 -4.22 14.63 -12.10
C HIS A 208 -3.26 13.61 -12.69
N LEU A 209 -3.76 12.45 -13.08
CA LEU A 209 -2.98 11.33 -13.57
C LEU A 209 -3.52 10.86 -14.92
N THR A 210 -2.62 10.47 -15.82
CA THR A 210 -2.97 9.98 -17.14
C THR A 210 -2.61 8.51 -17.27
N GLU A 211 -3.61 7.66 -17.48
CA GLU A 211 -3.34 6.26 -17.78
C GLU A 211 -2.80 6.09 -19.20
N SER A 212 -1.80 5.25 -19.33
CA SER A 212 -1.34 4.80 -20.63
C SER A 212 -2.23 3.68 -21.17
N ASP A 213 -2.29 3.53 -22.48
CA ASP A 213 -2.98 2.42 -23.14
C ASP A 213 -2.23 1.09 -22.98
N SER A 214 -1.00 1.11 -22.50
CA SER A 214 -0.26 -0.11 -22.20
C SER A 214 -0.80 -0.70 -20.90
N GLU A 215 -1.60 -1.75 -21.00
CA GLU A 215 -1.73 -2.72 -19.91
C GLU A 215 -0.31 -3.06 -19.42
N LEU A 216 -0.20 -3.53 -18.15
CA LEU A 216 1.08 -4.01 -17.60
C LEU A 216 1.61 -5.16 -18.46
N ALA A 217 2.03 -4.82 -19.71
CA ALA A 217 2.62 -5.76 -20.63
C ALA A 217 3.91 -6.28 -19.97
N HIS A 218 3.90 -7.55 -19.61
CA HIS A 218 5.04 -8.16 -18.95
C HIS A 218 5.47 -9.43 -19.69
N LYS A 219 6.71 -9.78 -19.50
CA LYS A 219 7.28 -11.05 -19.97
C LYS A 219 7.14 -12.11 -18.89
N ASN A 220 7.23 -13.37 -19.28
CA ASN A 220 7.31 -14.47 -18.35
C ASN A 220 8.61 -14.37 -17.51
N LYS A 221 8.73 -15.20 -16.46
CA LYS A 221 9.90 -15.16 -15.55
C LYS A 221 11.26 -15.42 -16.22
N TYR A 222 11.27 -15.89 -17.46
CA TYR A 222 12.48 -16.12 -18.26
C TYR A 222 12.79 -14.96 -19.22
N GLY A 223 12.02 -13.86 -19.15
CA GLY A 223 12.16 -12.69 -20.02
C GLY A 223 11.66 -12.90 -21.44
N ARG A 224 10.86 -13.94 -21.68
CA ARG A 224 10.27 -14.27 -22.99
C ARG A 224 8.81 -13.85 -23.02
N ASP A 225 8.29 -13.68 -24.23
CA ASP A 225 6.84 -13.52 -24.42
C ASP A 225 6.12 -14.81 -24.02
N TYR A 226 4.84 -14.68 -23.67
CA TYR A 226 4.02 -15.84 -23.33
C TYR A 226 3.65 -16.58 -24.61
N ASP A 227 3.67 -17.92 -24.53
CA ASP A 227 3.15 -18.76 -25.60
C ASP A 227 1.65 -18.48 -25.75
N ARG A 228 1.16 -18.43 -26.99
CA ARG A 228 -0.28 -18.34 -27.23
C ARG A 228 -0.93 -19.61 -26.68
N PRO A 229 -1.99 -19.48 -25.84
CA PRO A 229 -2.70 -20.67 -25.38
C PRO A 229 -3.23 -21.45 -26.59
N GLU A 230 -2.85 -22.72 -26.69
CA GLU A 230 -3.51 -23.60 -27.65
C GLU A 230 -4.94 -23.84 -27.15
N PRO A 231 -5.96 -23.61 -27.98
CA PRO A 231 -7.38 -23.70 -27.55
C PRO A 231 -7.79 -25.05 -26.92
N ASP A 232 -7.07 -26.12 -27.27
CA ASP A 232 -7.38 -27.51 -26.86
C ASP A 232 -6.24 -28.16 -26.05
N SER A 233 -5.35 -27.35 -25.42
CA SER A 233 -4.25 -27.90 -24.61
C SER A 233 -4.81 -28.75 -23.45
N PRO A 234 -4.37 -30.03 -23.26
CA PRO A 234 -4.75 -30.86 -22.13
C PRO A 234 -4.46 -30.23 -20.76
N ALA A 235 -3.52 -29.30 -20.68
CA ALA A 235 -3.21 -28.55 -19.47
C ALA A 235 -4.39 -27.68 -18.98
N TYR A 236 -5.40 -27.46 -19.82
CA TYR A 236 -6.61 -26.69 -19.52
C TYR A 236 -7.89 -27.55 -19.58
N ALA A 237 -7.77 -28.84 -19.92
CA ALA A 237 -8.90 -29.75 -19.83
C ALA A 237 -9.30 -29.88 -18.34
N ARG A 238 -10.56 -29.64 -18.04
CA ARG A 238 -11.11 -29.95 -16.71
C ARG A 238 -10.95 -31.44 -16.44
N PRO A 239 -10.54 -31.82 -15.20
CA PRO A 239 -10.60 -33.22 -14.78
C PRO A 239 -12.01 -33.74 -14.80
#